data_5b11a312091d325580c8a30300acb51b
#
_entry.id   5b11a312091d325580c8a30300acb51b
#
_cell.length_a   1.000
_cell.length_b   1.000
_cell.length_c   1.000
_cell.angle_alpha   90.00
_cell.angle_beta   90.00
_cell.angle_gamma   90.00
#
_symmetry.space_group_name_H-M   'P 1'
#
loop_
_entity.id
_entity.type
_entity.pdbx_description
1 polymer ?
#
loop_
_entity_poly.entity_id
_entity_poly.type
_entity_poly.pdbx_seq_one_letter_code
_entity_poly.pdbx_strand_id
1 'polypeptide(L)'
;MRIVGISGSPRRGKTTAAAVQACLEAARGVGPGIETEFIDLGGMRIDGNAAAGLPPEPGRPDDFPAVAARLSAPEVGGIILGVPVYMGGPPAHAKAFLDRWTDFRRNGFALRDKVGACLAVGGGRNGGQELAILSVLTAMLYQEMIVVGDGPPASHFGAALLQDGKDDVSRDEAGLAMARALGRRVAEVALRLRGHRT
;
A
#
# COMPACT_ATOMS: atom_id res chain seq x y z
N MET A 1 -1.80 3.14 -17.82
CA MET A 1 -0.96 2.67 -16.69
C MET A 1 -1.81 2.71 -15.44
N ARG A 2 -1.70 1.70 -14.58
CA ARG A 2 -2.52 1.60 -13.37
C ARG A 2 -1.70 1.82 -12.11
N ILE A 3 -2.22 2.61 -11.16
CA ILE A 3 -1.74 2.73 -9.79
C ILE A 3 -2.72 2.02 -8.88
N VAL A 4 -2.24 1.06 -8.10
CA VAL A 4 -3.08 0.27 -7.18
C VAL A 4 -2.87 0.77 -5.76
N GLY A 5 -3.95 1.14 -5.09
CA GLY A 5 -3.96 1.48 -3.67
C GLY A 5 -4.59 0.35 -2.87
N ILE A 6 -3.95 -0.06 -1.79
CA ILE A 6 -4.38 -1.18 -0.96
C ILE A 6 -4.59 -0.68 0.47
N SER A 7 -5.77 -0.92 1.03
CA SER A 7 -6.00 -0.78 2.46
C SER A 7 -5.69 -2.10 3.17
N GLY A 8 -4.60 -2.13 3.95
CA GLY A 8 -4.18 -3.26 4.78
C GLY A 8 -4.89 -3.33 6.14
N SER A 9 -5.93 -2.52 6.34
CA SER A 9 -6.72 -2.55 7.57
C SER A 9 -7.60 -3.79 7.65
N PRO A 10 -7.71 -4.46 8.81
CA PRO A 10 -8.70 -5.51 9.01
C PRO A 10 -10.15 -4.97 9.02
N ARG A 11 -10.32 -3.65 9.22
CA ARG A 11 -11.62 -2.98 9.26
C ARG A 11 -11.93 -2.34 7.90
N ARG A 12 -12.87 -2.91 7.21
CA ARG A 12 -13.28 -2.47 5.87
C ARG A 12 -13.83 -1.04 5.85
N GLY A 13 -13.42 -0.24 4.86
CA GLY A 13 -13.99 1.09 4.59
C GLY A 13 -13.71 2.14 5.66
N LYS A 14 -12.68 1.95 6.52
CA LYS A 14 -12.37 2.88 7.60
C LYS A 14 -11.25 3.87 7.20
N THR A 15 -10.65 4.51 8.18
CA THR A 15 -9.67 5.60 8.04
C THR A 15 -8.53 5.29 7.07
N THR A 16 -7.98 4.06 7.11
CA THR A 16 -6.93 3.64 6.19
C THR A 16 -7.41 3.60 4.74
N ALA A 17 -8.63 3.11 4.51
CA ALA A 17 -9.24 3.10 3.19
C ALA A 17 -9.43 4.52 2.64
N ALA A 18 -9.95 5.45 3.46
CA ALA A 18 -10.12 6.85 3.09
C ALA A 18 -8.77 7.52 2.73
N ALA A 19 -7.73 7.27 3.52
CA ALA A 19 -6.39 7.80 3.25
C ALA A 19 -5.80 7.28 1.93
N VAL A 20 -5.95 5.98 1.65
CA VAL A 20 -5.51 5.38 0.38
C VAL A 20 -6.28 5.95 -0.80
N GLN A 21 -7.59 6.16 -0.66
CA GLN A 21 -8.41 6.78 -1.72
C GLN A 21 -7.96 8.20 -2.02
N ALA A 22 -7.58 9.00 -1.01
CA ALA A 22 -7.02 10.34 -1.22
C ALA A 22 -5.70 10.31 -2.01
N CYS A 23 -4.83 9.29 -1.78
CA CYS A 23 -3.65 9.07 -2.60
C CYS A 23 -4.01 8.77 -4.06
N LEU A 24 -4.97 7.86 -4.28
CA LEU A 24 -5.37 7.42 -5.62
C LEU A 24 -6.01 8.54 -6.42
N GLU A 25 -6.83 9.36 -5.79
CA GLU A 25 -7.41 10.54 -6.42
C GLU A 25 -6.33 11.51 -6.91
N ALA A 26 -5.34 11.79 -6.05
CA ALA A 26 -4.21 12.65 -6.41
C ALA A 26 -3.32 12.04 -7.50
N ALA A 27 -3.11 10.72 -7.49
CA ALA A 27 -2.37 10.01 -8.54
C ALA A 27 -3.07 10.13 -9.91
N ARG A 28 -4.39 9.98 -9.94
CA ARG A 28 -5.20 10.11 -11.17
C ARG A 28 -5.05 11.51 -11.80
N GLY A 29 -4.91 12.54 -10.97
CA GLY A 29 -4.76 13.93 -11.42
C GLY A 29 -3.42 14.25 -12.06
N VAL A 30 -2.42 13.37 -12.04
CA VAL A 30 -1.07 13.63 -12.57
C VAL A 30 -1.03 13.70 -14.09
N GLY A 31 -1.87 12.92 -14.77
CA GLY A 31 -1.91 12.98 -16.23
C GLY A 31 -2.90 12.01 -16.89
N PRO A 32 -3.20 12.25 -18.16
CA PRO A 32 -4.10 11.37 -18.91
C PRO A 32 -3.47 9.97 -19.06
N GLY A 33 -4.31 8.95 -19.00
CA GLY A 33 -3.88 7.55 -19.09
C GLY A 33 -3.39 6.93 -17.79
N ILE A 34 -3.50 7.63 -16.65
CA ILE A 34 -3.38 7.03 -15.33
C ILE A 34 -4.75 6.55 -14.87
N GLU A 35 -4.87 5.25 -14.71
CA GLU A 35 -5.98 4.59 -14.07
C GLU A 35 -5.63 4.29 -12.61
N THR A 36 -6.63 4.27 -11.75
CA THR A 36 -6.43 3.90 -10.35
C THR A 36 -7.36 2.77 -9.97
N GLU A 37 -6.86 1.87 -9.14
CA GLU A 37 -7.60 0.74 -8.62
C GLU A 37 -7.47 0.69 -7.10
N PHE A 38 -8.59 0.49 -6.41
CA PHE A 38 -8.60 0.36 -4.96
C PHE A 38 -8.90 -1.07 -4.55
N ILE A 39 -8.12 -1.60 -3.60
CA ILE A 39 -8.30 -2.91 -2.98
C ILE A 39 -8.41 -2.70 -1.46
N ASP A 40 -9.50 -3.16 -0.88
CA ASP A 40 -9.66 -3.16 0.58
C ASP A 40 -9.53 -4.58 1.11
N LEU A 41 -8.46 -4.87 1.85
CA LEU A 41 -8.24 -6.18 2.45
C LEU A 41 -9.17 -6.45 3.64
N GLY A 42 -9.85 -5.42 4.15
CA GLY A 42 -10.80 -5.55 5.24
C GLY A 42 -11.90 -6.55 4.90
N GLY A 43 -12.04 -7.60 5.73
CA GLY A 43 -12.99 -8.69 5.51
C GLY A 43 -12.52 -9.78 4.54
N MET A 44 -11.39 -9.58 3.84
CA MET A 44 -10.75 -10.66 3.09
C MET A 44 -10.02 -11.61 4.02
N ARG A 45 -9.93 -12.86 3.63
CA ARG A 45 -9.10 -13.84 4.32
C ARG A 45 -7.75 -13.96 3.61
N ILE A 46 -6.70 -13.63 4.32
CA ILE A 46 -5.31 -13.83 3.87
C ILE A 46 -4.67 -14.88 4.76
N ASP A 47 -4.33 -16.03 4.20
CA ASP A 47 -3.66 -17.08 4.93
C ASP A 47 -2.14 -16.83 4.96
N GLY A 48 -1.65 -16.20 6.04
CA GLY A 48 -0.23 -15.91 6.22
C GLY A 48 0.63 -17.18 6.38
N ASN A 49 0.06 -18.28 6.87
CA ASN A 49 0.77 -19.54 7.09
C ASN A 49 1.21 -20.21 5.77
N ALA A 50 0.52 -19.93 4.68
CA ALA A 50 0.90 -20.42 3.36
C ALA A 50 2.29 -19.89 2.91
N ALA A 51 2.76 -18.76 3.45
CA ALA A 51 4.13 -18.29 3.21
C ALA A 51 5.19 -19.28 3.72
N ALA A 52 4.90 -19.99 4.80
CA ALA A 52 5.75 -21.06 5.37
C ALA A 52 5.57 -22.42 4.68
N GLY A 53 4.74 -22.50 3.65
CA GLY A 53 4.43 -23.77 2.97
C GLY A 53 3.47 -24.68 3.73
N LEU A 54 2.81 -24.17 4.76
CA LEU A 54 1.79 -24.93 5.47
C LEU A 54 0.53 -25.06 4.60
N PRO A 55 -0.16 -26.21 4.64
CA PRO A 55 -1.38 -26.40 3.88
C PRO A 55 -2.48 -25.44 4.34
N PRO A 56 -3.33 -24.95 3.42
CA PRO A 56 -4.46 -24.11 3.80
C PRO A 56 -5.43 -24.87 4.67
N GLU A 57 -6.13 -24.16 5.57
CA GLU A 57 -7.17 -24.75 6.40
C GLU A 57 -8.33 -25.27 5.49
N PRO A 58 -8.73 -26.53 5.65
CA PRO A 58 -9.82 -27.09 4.85
C PRO A 58 -11.12 -26.27 4.96
N GLY A 59 -11.78 -26.03 3.83
CA GLY A 59 -13.05 -25.29 3.77
C GLY A 59 -12.94 -23.77 4.00
N ARG A 60 -11.72 -23.22 4.08
CA ARG A 60 -11.51 -21.79 4.24
C ARG A 60 -10.82 -21.21 3.00
N PRO A 61 -11.52 -20.40 2.19
CA PRO A 61 -10.93 -19.77 1.01
C PRO A 61 -9.82 -18.79 1.41
N ASP A 62 -8.81 -18.63 0.54
CA ASP A 62 -7.75 -17.64 0.65
C ASP A 62 -7.91 -16.63 -0.49
N ASP A 63 -8.12 -15.37 -0.16
CA ASP A 63 -8.35 -14.31 -1.13
C ASP A 63 -7.04 -13.76 -1.74
N PHE A 64 -5.86 -14.13 -1.17
CA PHE A 64 -4.57 -13.63 -1.64
C PHE A 64 -4.33 -13.89 -3.13
N PRO A 65 -4.60 -15.08 -3.72
CA PRO A 65 -4.31 -15.32 -5.13
C PRO A 65 -5.02 -14.34 -6.08
N ALA A 66 -6.28 -13.98 -5.77
CA ALA A 66 -7.03 -13.02 -6.57
C ALA A 66 -6.44 -11.60 -6.48
N VAL A 67 -5.99 -11.19 -5.30
CA VAL A 67 -5.29 -9.91 -5.10
C VAL A 67 -3.94 -9.94 -5.80
N ALA A 68 -3.18 -11.03 -5.68
CA ALA A 68 -1.86 -11.19 -6.29
C ALA A 68 -1.91 -11.07 -7.81
N ALA A 69 -2.89 -11.68 -8.46
CA ALA A 69 -3.09 -11.57 -9.91
C ALA A 69 -3.26 -10.11 -10.35
N ARG A 70 -4.04 -9.32 -9.60
CA ARG A 70 -4.26 -7.88 -9.89
C ARG A 70 -2.98 -7.07 -9.74
N LEU A 71 -2.14 -7.35 -8.73
CA LEU A 71 -0.88 -6.64 -8.49
C LEU A 71 0.21 -7.00 -9.49
N SER A 72 0.23 -8.25 -9.97
CA SER A 72 1.20 -8.74 -10.95
C SER A 72 0.94 -8.25 -12.36
N ALA A 73 -0.26 -7.74 -12.64
CA ALA A 73 -0.65 -7.31 -13.97
C ALA A 73 0.36 -6.31 -14.57
N PRO A 74 0.73 -6.46 -15.87
CA PRO A 74 1.79 -5.68 -16.50
C PRO A 74 1.49 -4.19 -16.60
N GLU A 75 0.21 -3.82 -16.62
CA GLU A 75 -0.22 -2.43 -16.63
C GLU A 75 -0.05 -1.71 -15.28
N VAL A 76 0.19 -2.45 -14.17
CA VAL A 76 0.43 -1.88 -12.86
C VAL A 76 1.83 -1.30 -12.79
N GLY A 77 1.91 0.03 -12.71
CA GLY A 77 3.16 0.78 -12.58
C GLY A 77 3.53 1.15 -11.14
N GLY A 78 2.54 1.19 -10.23
CA GLY A 78 2.79 1.55 -8.84
C GLY A 78 1.78 0.94 -7.88
N ILE A 79 2.23 0.73 -6.63
CA ILE A 79 1.45 0.14 -5.54
C ILE A 79 1.62 1.01 -4.29
N ILE A 80 0.50 1.45 -3.72
CA ILE A 80 0.45 2.20 -2.46
C ILE A 80 -0.22 1.31 -1.42
N LEU A 81 0.50 0.91 -0.38
CA LEU A 81 -0.08 0.14 0.72
C LEU A 81 -0.31 1.05 1.93
N GLY A 82 -1.57 1.20 2.32
CA GLY A 82 -1.95 1.87 3.55
C GLY A 82 -2.15 0.88 4.70
N VAL A 83 -1.64 1.19 5.88
CA VAL A 83 -1.80 0.34 7.07
C VAL A 83 -2.25 1.16 8.28
N PRO A 84 -3.11 0.64 9.16
CA PRO A 84 -3.27 1.22 10.48
C PRO A 84 -2.08 0.86 11.36
N VAL A 85 -1.78 1.69 12.35
CA VAL A 85 -0.72 1.40 13.33
C VAL A 85 -1.31 0.60 14.49
N TYR A 86 -0.86 -0.63 14.66
CA TYR A 86 -1.16 -1.47 15.82
C TYR A 86 0.14 -1.84 16.53
N MET A 87 0.28 -1.43 17.80
CA MET A 87 1.49 -1.68 18.61
C MET A 87 2.79 -1.29 17.90
N GLY A 88 2.79 -0.11 17.24
CA GLY A 88 3.97 0.45 16.58
C GLY A 88 4.30 -0.12 15.20
N GLY A 89 3.47 -1.00 14.66
CA GLY A 89 3.69 -1.63 13.34
C GLY A 89 2.41 -1.85 12.55
N PRO A 90 2.49 -2.48 11.36
CA PRO A 90 1.32 -2.90 10.61
C PRO A 90 0.57 -4.00 11.38
N PRO A 91 -0.78 -4.09 11.25
CA PRO A 91 -1.56 -5.12 11.90
C PRO A 91 -1.23 -6.51 11.37
N ALA A 92 -1.53 -7.56 12.13
CA ALA A 92 -1.32 -8.96 11.74
C ALA A 92 -1.91 -9.27 10.35
N HIS A 93 -3.06 -8.70 10.02
CA HIS A 93 -3.72 -8.86 8.73
C HIS A 93 -2.87 -8.33 7.54
N ALA A 94 -2.30 -7.12 7.68
CA ALA A 94 -1.39 -6.57 6.68
C ALA A 94 -0.06 -7.34 6.65
N LYS A 95 0.43 -7.81 7.82
CA LYS A 95 1.65 -8.61 7.88
C LYS A 95 1.46 -9.96 7.17
N ALA A 96 0.32 -10.64 7.39
CA ALA A 96 -0.01 -11.86 6.65
C ALA A 96 -0.01 -11.63 5.13
N PHE A 97 -0.59 -10.51 4.67
CA PHE A 97 -0.54 -10.13 3.26
C PHE A 97 0.89 -9.93 2.74
N LEU A 98 1.75 -9.24 3.52
CA LEU A 98 3.15 -9.03 3.14
C LEU A 98 3.97 -10.34 3.15
N ASP A 99 3.71 -11.25 4.09
CA ASP A 99 4.39 -12.56 4.13
C ASP A 99 4.08 -13.39 2.88
N ARG A 100 2.85 -13.28 2.36
CA ARG A 100 2.44 -13.92 1.11
C ARG A 100 3.13 -13.34 -0.13
N TRP A 101 3.82 -12.22 -0.03
CA TRP A 101 4.61 -11.67 -1.14
C TRP A 101 5.80 -12.57 -1.52
N THR A 102 6.11 -13.58 -0.72
CA THR A 102 6.99 -14.69 -1.12
C THR A 102 6.56 -15.32 -2.45
N ASP A 103 5.26 -15.35 -2.75
CA ASP A 103 4.72 -15.90 -3.99
C ASP A 103 5.13 -15.05 -5.21
N PHE A 104 5.21 -13.73 -5.09
CA PHE A 104 5.71 -12.86 -6.17
C PHE A 104 7.18 -13.13 -6.49
N ARG A 105 8.02 -13.41 -5.46
CA ARG A 105 9.43 -13.77 -5.66
C ARG A 105 9.55 -15.09 -6.39
N ARG A 106 8.78 -16.11 -5.99
CA ARG A 106 8.75 -17.43 -6.63
C ARG A 106 8.28 -17.34 -8.08
N ASN A 107 7.45 -16.35 -8.41
CA ASN A 107 6.96 -16.08 -9.76
C ASN A 107 7.80 -15.01 -10.48
N GLY A 108 9.13 -15.10 -10.39
CA GLY A 108 10.06 -14.27 -11.15
C GLY A 108 10.09 -12.80 -10.72
N PHE A 109 9.85 -12.51 -9.43
CA PHE A 109 9.79 -11.14 -8.93
C PHE A 109 8.72 -10.30 -9.63
N ALA A 110 7.48 -10.78 -9.64
CA ALA A 110 6.36 -10.17 -10.37
C ALA A 110 6.08 -8.68 -10.03
N LEU A 111 6.63 -8.17 -8.91
CA LEU A 111 6.53 -6.76 -8.51
C LEU A 111 7.78 -5.94 -8.81
N ARG A 112 8.82 -6.55 -9.38
CA ARG A 112 10.09 -5.88 -9.71
C ARG A 112 9.85 -4.65 -10.58
N ASP A 113 10.58 -3.59 -10.29
CA ASP A 113 10.54 -2.30 -11.00
C ASP A 113 9.19 -1.55 -10.96
N LYS A 114 8.21 -2.04 -10.18
CA LYS A 114 7.01 -1.24 -9.88
C LYS A 114 7.34 -0.24 -8.78
N VAL A 115 6.72 0.94 -8.81
CA VAL A 115 6.92 1.95 -7.76
C VAL A 115 6.14 1.53 -6.51
N GLY A 116 6.82 1.50 -5.37
CA GLY A 116 6.25 1.15 -4.07
C GLY A 116 6.18 2.35 -3.13
N ALA A 117 5.08 2.51 -2.41
CA ALA A 117 4.91 3.53 -1.39
C ALA A 117 4.00 3.06 -0.26
N CYS A 118 4.15 3.67 0.91
CA CYS A 118 3.34 3.34 2.08
C CYS A 118 2.78 4.59 2.75
N LEU A 119 1.56 4.46 3.29
CA LEU A 119 1.01 5.38 4.27
C LEU A 119 0.60 4.64 5.54
N ALA A 120 0.61 5.32 6.67
CA ALA A 120 0.14 4.76 7.92
C ALA A 120 -0.81 5.71 8.66
N VAL A 121 -1.89 5.15 9.23
CA VAL A 121 -2.86 5.90 10.04
C VAL A 121 -2.74 5.47 11.49
N GLY A 122 -2.39 6.41 12.38
CA GLY A 122 -2.27 6.17 13.82
C GLY A 122 -3.36 6.85 14.63
N GLY A 123 -3.58 6.38 15.86
CA GLY A 123 -4.50 6.97 16.83
C GLY A 123 -3.90 8.14 17.62
N GLY A 124 -2.61 8.41 17.48
CA GLY A 124 -1.88 9.49 18.12
C GLY A 124 -0.76 10.00 17.22
N ARG A 125 -0.42 11.29 17.35
CA ARG A 125 0.73 11.86 16.68
C ARG A 125 2.02 11.25 17.25
N ASN A 126 2.99 10.92 16.40
CA ASN A 126 4.21 10.18 16.77
C ASN A 126 3.92 8.80 17.40
N GLY A 127 2.80 8.18 16.99
CA GLY A 127 2.30 6.92 17.54
C GLY A 127 2.83 5.66 16.83
N GLY A 128 3.94 5.76 16.07
CA GLY A 128 4.55 4.63 15.37
C GLY A 128 4.22 4.57 13.87
N GLN A 129 3.67 5.64 13.29
CA GLN A 129 3.35 5.68 11.85
C GLN A 129 4.59 5.43 11.00
N GLU A 130 5.72 6.10 11.31
CA GLU A 130 6.96 5.95 10.55
C GLU A 130 7.53 4.53 10.65
N LEU A 131 7.47 3.90 11.82
CA LEU A 131 7.91 2.51 11.99
C LEU A 131 7.05 1.54 11.17
N ALA A 132 5.74 1.76 11.15
CA ALA A 132 4.82 0.96 10.34
C ALA A 132 5.11 1.15 8.83
N ILE A 133 5.36 2.39 8.39
CA ILE A 133 5.76 2.69 7.01
C ILE A 133 7.06 1.98 6.66
N LEU A 134 8.11 2.13 7.45
CA LEU A 134 9.41 1.49 7.21
C LEU A 134 9.31 -0.04 7.15
N SER A 135 8.48 -0.64 8.01
CA SER A 135 8.22 -2.08 7.99
C SER A 135 7.61 -2.54 6.66
N VAL A 136 6.71 -1.75 6.06
CA VAL A 136 6.12 -2.05 4.74
C VAL A 136 7.14 -1.81 3.63
N LEU A 137 7.87 -0.70 3.67
CA LEU A 137 8.88 -0.38 2.65
C LEU A 137 9.98 -1.43 2.57
N THR A 138 10.39 -2.01 3.71
CA THR A 138 11.34 -3.14 3.71
C THR A 138 10.80 -4.33 2.91
N ALA A 139 9.53 -4.68 3.07
CA ALA A 139 8.93 -5.76 2.27
C ALA A 139 8.90 -5.43 0.77
N MET A 140 8.66 -4.17 0.41
CA MET A 140 8.71 -3.70 -0.98
C MET A 140 10.12 -3.80 -1.59
N LEU A 141 11.16 -3.45 -0.81
CA LEU A 141 12.56 -3.61 -1.23
C LEU A 141 12.91 -5.09 -1.47
N TYR A 142 12.40 -6.02 -0.66
CA TYR A 142 12.56 -7.46 -0.91
C TYR A 142 11.90 -7.96 -2.20
N GLN A 143 11.01 -7.16 -2.80
CA GLN A 143 10.38 -7.44 -4.09
C GLN A 143 11.08 -6.73 -5.27
N GLU A 144 12.25 -6.12 -5.06
CA GLU A 144 12.94 -5.32 -6.07
C GLU A 144 12.09 -4.15 -6.59
N MET A 145 11.18 -3.62 -5.75
CA MET A 145 10.40 -2.44 -6.07
C MET A 145 11.23 -1.16 -5.89
N ILE A 146 10.87 -0.10 -6.61
CA ILE A 146 11.45 1.23 -6.45
C ILE A 146 10.61 2.00 -5.43
N VAL A 147 11.08 2.08 -4.19
CA VAL A 147 10.33 2.74 -3.12
C VAL A 147 10.49 4.25 -3.15
N VAL A 148 9.41 4.96 -2.86
CA VAL A 148 9.38 6.42 -2.78
C VAL A 148 8.61 6.89 -1.54
N GLY A 149 9.02 8.04 -1.01
CA GLY A 149 8.28 8.78 0.00
C GLY A 149 7.29 9.77 -0.61
N ASP A 150 6.76 10.68 0.21
CA ASP A 150 5.78 11.68 -0.20
C ASP A 150 6.36 12.83 -1.05
N GLY A 151 7.69 12.95 -1.09
CA GLY A 151 8.40 13.93 -1.91
C GLY A 151 8.38 15.36 -1.34
N PRO A 152 8.90 16.33 -2.12
CA PRO A 152 8.91 17.73 -1.71
C PRO A 152 7.49 18.29 -1.48
N PRO A 153 7.35 19.29 -0.59
CA PRO A 153 8.41 19.97 0.17
C PRO A 153 8.82 19.26 1.47
N ALA A 154 8.03 18.29 1.96
CA ALA A 154 8.23 17.71 3.28
C ALA A 154 9.24 16.54 3.28
N SER A 155 9.15 15.64 2.31
CA SER A 155 10.09 14.52 2.09
C SER A 155 10.21 13.56 3.28
N HIS A 156 9.11 12.90 3.62
CA HIS A 156 9.08 11.83 4.62
C HIS A 156 9.21 10.45 3.96
N PHE A 157 9.33 9.40 4.78
CA PHE A 157 9.33 8.01 4.31
C PHE A 157 8.04 7.60 3.60
N GLY A 158 6.95 8.32 3.84
CA GLY A 158 5.61 8.10 3.32
C GLY A 158 4.63 9.00 4.04
N ALA A 159 3.33 8.79 3.87
CA ALA A 159 2.35 9.66 4.49
C ALA A 159 1.92 9.14 5.88
N ALA A 160 2.15 9.95 6.92
CA ALA A 160 1.74 9.68 8.28
C ALA A 160 0.46 10.45 8.60
N LEU A 161 -0.64 9.72 8.86
CA LEU A 161 -1.95 10.30 9.16
C LEU A 161 -2.38 10.02 10.59
N LEU A 162 -3.22 10.90 11.10
CA LEU A 162 -3.84 10.82 12.41
C LEU A 162 -5.36 10.64 12.27
N GLN A 163 -5.91 9.64 12.90
CA GLN A 163 -7.35 9.54 13.09
C GLN A 163 -7.77 10.29 14.36
N ASP A 164 -8.94 10.90 14.37
CA ASP A 164 -9.39 11.81 15.41
C ASP A 164 -10.05 11.11 16.64
N GLY A 165 -9.92 9.79 16.76
CA GLY A 165 -10.63 9.00 17.78
C GLY A 165 -12.06 8.61 17.40
N LYS A 166 -12.55 9.07 16.26
CA LYS A 166 -13.91 8.81 15.74
C LYS A 166 -13.93 8.04 14.42
N ASP A 167 -12.84 7.33 14.12
CA ASP A 167 -12.66 6.66 12.82
C ASP A 167 -12.69 7.62 11.62
N ASP A 168 -12.18 8.84 11.79
CA ASP A 168 -12.15 9.85 10.75
C ASP A 168 -10.74 10.43 10.58
N VAL A 169 -10.29 10.64 9.36
CA VAL A 169 -9.04 11.31 8.97
C VAL A 169 -9.29 12.65 8.29
N SER A 170 -10.55 13.06 8.09
CA SER A 170 -10.89 14.25 7.32
C SER A 170 -10.36 15.55 7.96
N ARG A 171 -10.14 15.53 9.27
CA ARG A 171 -9.60 16.67 10.01
C ARG A 171 -8.07 16.74 10.03
N ASP A 172 -7.38 15.70 9.60
CA ASP A 172 -5.91 15.70 9.50
C ASP A 172 -5.47 16.28 8.16
N GLU A 173 -5.62 17.60 8.01
CA GLU A 173 -5.27 18.30 6.77
C GLU A 173 -3.82 18.06 6.36
N ALA A 174 -2.89 18.07 7.34
CA ALA A 174 -1.46 17.82 7.09
C ALA A 174 -1.22 16.38 6.60
N GLY A 175 -1.80 15.39 7.27
CA GLY A 175 -1.70 13.98 6.85
C GLY A 175 -2.33 13.73 5.48
N LEU A 176 -3.48 14.34 5.20
CA LEU A 176 -4.12 14.24 3.88
C LEU A 176 -3.30 14.95 2.79
N ALA A 177 -2.63 16.05 3.11
CA ALA A 177 -1.71 16.70 2.17
C ALA A 177 -0.52 15.79 1.82
N MET A 178 0.09 15.14 2.83
CA MET A 178 1.12 14.11 2.62
C MET A 178 0.62 12.94 1.79
N ALA A 179 -0.58 12.43 2.09
CA ALA A 179 -1.20 11.33 1.33
C ALA A 179 -1.39 11.69 -0.15
N ARG A 180 -1.89 12.90 -0.44
CA ARG A 180 -2.03 13.38 -1.82
C ARG A 180 -0.66 13.57 -2.50
N ALA A 181 0.34 14.07 -1.79
CA ALA A 181 1.71 14.22 -2.30
C ALA A 181 2.31 12.85 -2.65
N LEU A 182 2.14 11.86 -1.75
CA LEU A 182 2.57 10.49 -1.98
C LEU A 182 1.93 9.90 -3.24
N GLY A 183 0.62 10.06 -3.41
CA GLY A 183 -0.10 9.57 -4.59
C GLY A 183 0.43 10.19 -5.89
N ARG A 184 0.61 11.50 -5.93
CA ARG A 184 1.21 12.20 -7.07
C ARG A 184 2.62 11.67 -7.35
N ARG A 185 3.46 11.56 -6.32
CA ARG A 185 4.85 11.10 -6.44
C ARG A 185 4.95 9.71 -7.03
N VAL A 186 4.13 8.77 -6.58
CA VAL A 186 4.08 7.41 -7.13
C VAL A 186 3.74 7.45 -8.63
N ALA A 187 2.72 8.19 -9.01
CA ALA A 187 2.29 8.29 -10.41
C ALA A 187 3.36 8.93 -11.30
N GLU A 188 3.99 10.02 -10.86
CA GLU A 188 5.06 10.72 -11.60
C GLU A 188 6.27 9.80 -11.83
N VAL A 189 6.73 9.09 -10.80
CA VAL A 189 7.88 8.18 -10.93
C VAL A 189 7.54 7.01 -11.83
N ALA A 190 6.35 6.42 -11.68
CA ALA A 190 5.91 5.33 -12.54
C ALA A 190 5.81 5.74 -14.02
N LEU A 191 5.36 6.96 -14.32
CA LEU A 191 5.37 7.49 -15.69
C LEU A 191 6.78 7.62 -16.25
N ARG A 192 7.73 8.16 -15.47
CA ARG A 192 9.13 8.31 -15.89
C ARG A 192 9.76 6.95 -16.22
N LEU A 193 9.56 5.95 -15.36
CA LEU A 193 10.10 4.60 -15.57
C LEU A 193 9.50 3.93 -16.83
N ARG A 194 8.24 4.18 -17.13
CA ARG A 194 7.60 3.64 -18.32
C ARG A 194 8.15 4.26 -19.61
N GLY A 195 8.44 5.56 -19.59
CA GLY A 195 9.01 6.26 -20.77
C GLY A 195 10.44 5.84 -21.13
N HIS A 196 11.15 5.14 -20.21
CA HIS A 196 12.51 4.64 -20.45
C HIS A 196 12.56 3.15 -20.86
N ARG A 197 11.42 2.47 -20.90
CA ARG A 197 11.32 1.05 -21.32
C ARG A 197 11.01 0.85 -22.79
N THR A 198 10.94 1.94 -23.58
CA THR A 198 10.85 1.93 -25.03
C THR A 198 12.23 2.16 -25.64
#